data_e4efc5e4f18f51afe0f0966ceb725ee3
#
_entry.id   e4efc5e4f18f51afe0f0966ceb725ee3
#
_cell.length_a   1.000
_cell.length_b   1.000
_cell.length_c   1.000
_cell.angle_alpha   90.00
_cell.angle_beta   90.00
_cell.angle_gamma   90.00
#
_symmetry.space_group_name_H-M   'P 1'
#
loop_
_entity.id
_entity.type
_entity.pdbx_description
1 polymer ?
#
loop_
_entity_poly.entity_id
_entity_poly.type
_entity_poly.pdbx_seq_one_letter_code
_entity_poly.pdbx_strand_id
1 'polypeptide(L)'
;RFVQFRMFFEACKVLVEKKDKYNKHHLTPFQALMISTASRVGIGNIAGISAAIVAGGPGALFWMCLMAFLGSASAFAESTLAQIYKTKDVLGFKGGPAYYIKNGLGIKWLASLFAVILIVTYAYGFNGLQSYTMTSAFQIYYDQSAGATSFSDSGLPVGIGLILTAFAAVMFFSK
;
A
#
# COMPACT_ATOMS: atom_id res chain seq x y z
N ARG A 1 -17.00 -16.39 -13.14
CA ARG A 1 -16.25 -16.68 -14.40
C ARG A 1 -14.97 -15.87 -14.35
N PHE A 2 -13.84 -16.51 -14.55
CA PHE A 2 -12.46 -15.99 -14.39
C PHE A 2 -12.23 -14.63 -15.07
N VAL A 3 -12.42 -13.55 -14.33
CA VAL A 3 -12.27 -12.16 -14.81
C VAL A 3 -10.81 -11.90 -15.20
N GLN A 4 -9.86 -12.52 -14.47
CA GLN A 4 -8.42 -12.37 -14.65
C GLN A 4 -7.99 -12.69 -16.08
N PHE A 5 -8.47 -13.79 -16.67
CA PHE A 5 -8.14 -14.17 -18.04
C PHE A 5 -8.90 -13.34 -19.09
N ARG A 6 -10.19 -13.10 -18.83
CA ARG A 6 -11.05 -12.41 -19.79
C ARG A 6 -10.66 -10.95 -19.99
N MET A 7 -10.31 -10.25 -18.88
CA MET A 7 -10.00 -8.82 -18.93
C MET A 7 -8.51 -8.52 -19.09
N PHE A 8 -7.65 -9.55 -19.13
CA PHE A 8 -6.21 -9.34 -19.19
C PHE A 8 -5.78 -8.57 -20.45
N PHE A 9 -6.24 -9.00 -21.60
CA PHE A 9 -5.90 -8.35 -22.89
C PHE A 9 -6.48 -6.93 -22.98
N GLU A 10 -7.70 -6.74 -22.47
CA GLU A 10 -8.32 -5.40 -22.39
C GLU A 10 -7.53 -4.48 -21.46
N ALA A 11 -7.09 -4.98 -20.31
CA ALA A 11 -6.27 -4.21 -19.37
C ALA A 11 -4.95 -3.77 -20.01
N CYS A 12 -4.28 -4.68 -20.73
CA CYS A 12 -3.05 -4.33 -21.47
C CYS A 12 -3.30 -3.28 -22.55
N LYS A 13 -4.43 -3.36 -23.27
CA LYS A 13 -4.80 -2.38 -24.29
C LYS A 13 -5.05 -1.00 -23.69
N VAL A 14 -5.80 -0.94 -22.60
CA VAL A 14 -6.11 0.32 -21.88
C VAL A 14 -4.84 0.99 -21.36
N LEU A 15 -3.81 0.23 -20.93
CA LEU A 15 -2.55 0.80 -20.45
C LEU A 15 -1.79 1.61 -21.51
N VAL A 16 -1.94 1.24 -22.79
CA VAL A 16 -1.27 1.90 -23.92
C VAL A 16 -2.10 3.07 -24.46
N GLU A 17 -3.33 3.23 -23.99
CA GLU A 17 -4.26 4.25 -24.45
C GLU A 17 -3.77 5.67 -24.09
N LYS A 18 -3.76 6.56 -25.08
CA LYS A 18 -3.29 7.93 -24.90
C LYS A 18 -4.33 8.76 -24.11
N LYS A 19 -3.83 9.73 -23.36
CA LYS A 19 -4.65 10.69 -22.59
C LYS A 19 -5.65 11.36 -23.50
N ASP A 20 -6.91 11.39 -23.06
CA ASP A 20 -7.96 12.14 -23.73
C ASP A 20 -7.67 13.65 -23.65
N LYS A 21 -7.59 14.32 -24.80
CA LYS A 21 -7.18 15.74 -24.89
C LYS A 21 -8.20 16.71 -24.26
N TYR A 22 -9.42 16.24 -24.02
CA TYR A 22 -10.53 17.09 -23.54
C TYR A 22 -10.55 17.35 -22.04
N ASN A 23 -9.87 16.53 -21.22
CA ASN A 23 -9.93 16.66 -19.77
C ASN A 23 -8.55 16.81 -19.14
N LYS A 24 -8.18 18.03 -18.77
CA LYS A 24 -6.88 18.35 -18.14
C LYS A 24 -6.63 17.66 -16.80
N HIS A 25 -7.68 17.21 -16.11
CA HIS A 25 -7.61 16.58 -14.78
C HIS A 25 -7.62 15.04 -14.82
N HIS A 26 -7.66 14.42 -15.99
CA HIS A 26 -7.59 12.96 -16.12
C HIS A 26 -6.13 12.49 -16.12
N LEU A 27 -5.83 11.53 -15.25
CA LEU A 27 -4.58 10.77 -15.27
C LEU A 27 -4.60 9.81 -16.46
N THR A 28 -3.44 9.57 -17.08
CA THR A 28 -3.33 8.47 -18.05
C THR A 28 -3.47 7.14 -17.33
N PRO A 29 -3.97 6.09 -17.98
CA PRO A 29 -4.06 4.76 -17.37
C PRO A 29 -2.72 4.27 -16.84
N PHE A 30 -1.62 4.54 -17.55
CA PHE A 30 -0.27 4.22 -17.11
C PHE A 30 0.13 4.98 -15.83
N GLN A 31 -0.16 6.29 -15.75
CA GLN A 31 0.07 7.08 -14.52
C GLN A 31 -0.74 6.53 -13.34
N ALA A 32 -2.00 6.16 -13.56
CA ALA A 32 -2.84 5.58 -12.53
C ALA A 32 -2.27 4.23 -12.03
N LEU A 33 -1.76 3.39 -12.94
CA LEU A 33 -1.09 2.15 -12.58
C LEU A 33 0.16 2.42 -11.75
N MET A 34 1.01 3.36 -12.15
CA MET A 34 2.24 3.69 -11.41
C MET A 34 1.96 4.20 -10.01
N ILE A 35 0.99 5.10 -9.84
CA ILE A 35 0.55 5.61 -8.53
C ILE A 35 0.01 4.47 -7.67
N SER A 36 -0.86 3.62 -8.24
CA SER A 36 -1.44 2.48 -7.53
C SER A 36 -0.38 1.47 -7.09
N THR A 37 0.62 1.20 -7.92
CA THR A 37 1.73 0.29 -7.58
C THR A 37 2.61 0.91 -6.51
N ALA A 38 3.00 2.18 -6.67
CA ALA A 38 3.84 2.87 -5.70
C ALA A 38 3.20 2.95 -4.30
N SER A 39 1.87 3.11 -4.23
CA SER A 39 1.16 3.16 -2.95
C SER A 39 1.01 1.80 -2.26
N ARG A 40 1.18 0.69 -2.97
CA ARG A 40 1.04 -0.68 -2.46
C ARG A 40 2.36 -1.37 -2.13
N VAL A 41 3.45 -0.94 -2.77
CA VAL A 41 4.78 -1.49 -2.51
C VAL A 41 5.38 -0.79 -1.30
N GLY A 42 5.60 -1.55 -0.24
CA GLY A 42 6.26 -1.10 0.99
C GLY A 42 7.37 -2.06 1.40
N ILE A 43 8.21 -1.62 2.31
CA ILE A 43 9.31 -2.44 2.87
C ILE A 43 8.76 -3.72 3.49
N GLY A 44 7.57 -3.68 4.11
CA GLY A 44 6.89 -4.84 4.67
C GLY A 44 6.63 -5.96 3.65
N ASN A 45 6.38 -5.62 2.39
CA ASN A 45 6.20 -6.64 1.34
C ASN A 45 7.50 -7.40 1.07
N ILE A 46 8.64 -6.72 1.07
CA ILE A 46 9.96 -7.34 0.84
C ILE A 46 10.35 -8.19 2.05
N ALA A 47 10.30 -7.62 3.25
CA ALA A 47 10.61 -8.31 4.50
C ALA A 47 9.65 -9.47 4.78
N GLY A 48 8.37 -9.29 4.50
CA GLY A 48 7.35 -10.32 4.67
C GLY A 48 7.55 -11.53 3.75
N ILE A 49 7.93 -11.31 2.49
CA ILE A 49 8.26 -12.40 1.56
C ILE A 49 9.49 -13.16 2.05
N SER A 50 10.55 -12.43 2.47
CA SER A 50 11.77 -13.05 3.00
C SER A 50 11.47 -13.90 4.24
N ALA A 51 10.70 -13.36 5.18
CA ALA A 51 10.28 -14.10 6.38
C ALA A 51 9.42 -15.33 6.05
N ALA A 52 8.52 -15.23 5.08
CA ALA A 52 7.70 -16.35 4.64
C ALA A 52 8.53 -17.48 4.01
N ILE A 53 9.56 -17.12 3.23
CA ILE A 53 10.48 -18.11 2.65
C ILE A 53 11.32 -18.79 3.73
N VAL A 54 11.81 -18.02 4.70
CA VAL A 54 12.61 -18.57 5.82
C VAL A 54 11.77 -19.53 6.68
N ALA A 55 10.53 -19.17 6.97
CA ALA A 55 9.64 -19.99 7.81
C ALA A 55 8.99 -21.16 7.07
N GLY A 56 8.59 -20.96 5.82
CA GLY A 56 7.80 -21.93 5.05
C GLY A 56 8.55 -22.61 3.91
N GLY A 57 9.84 -22.29 3.73
CA GLY A 57 10.65 -22.81 2.64
C GLY A 57 10.22 -22.32 1.26
N PRO A 58 10.82 -22.85 0.16
CA PRO A 58 10.55 -22.41 -1.21
C PRO A 58 9.10 -22.64 -1.66
N GLY A 59 8.38 -23.57 -1.04
CA GLY A 59 6.94 -23.80 -1.29
C GLY A 59 6.06 -22.60 -0.94
N ALA A 60 6.50 -21.73 -0.04
CA ALA A 60 5.77 -20.51 0.31
C ALA A 60 5.52 -19.61 -0.92
N LEU A 61 6.50 -19.47 -1.80
CA LEU A 61 6.36 -18.69 -3.04
C LEU A 61 5.23 -19.17 -3.93
N PHE A 62 5.10 -20.49 -4.09
CA PHE A 62 4.02 -21.08 -4.88
C PHE A 62 2.65 -20.67 -4.32
N TRP A 63 2.46 -20.83 -3.01
CA TRP A 63 1.20 -20.45 -2.36
C TRP A 63 0.93 -18.96 -2.41
N MET A 64 1.95 -18.12 -2.26
CA MET A 64 1.82 -16.67 -2.38
C MET A 64 1.38 -16.26 -3.79
N CYS A 65 1.96 -16.84 -4.84
CA CYS A 65 1.55 -16.60 -6.22
C CYS A 65 0.11 -17.03 -6.48
N LEU A 66 -0.29 -18.20 -5.98
CA LEU A 66 -1.64 -18.72 -6.11
C LEU A 66 -2.66 -17.82 -5.41
N MET A 67 -2.36 -17.39 -4.18
CA MET A 67 -3.22 -16.46 -3.43
C MET A 67 -3.29 -15.08 -4.08
N ALA A 68 -2.20 -14.57 -4.63
CA ALA A 68 -2.20 -13.30 -5.37
C ALA A 68 -3.09 -13.40 -6.62
N PHE A 69 -3.04 -14.50 -7.34
CA PHE A 69 -3.89 -14.75 -8.50
C PHE A 69 -5.37 -14.80 -8.11
N LEU A 70 -5.73 -15.52 -7.06
CA LEU A 70 -7.11 -15.57 -6.56
C LEU A 70 -7.58 -14.20 -6.05
N GLY A 71 -6.71 -13.49 -5.30
CA GLY A 71 -7.00 -12.16 -4.74
C GLY A 71 -7.16 -11.06 -5.80
N SER A 72 -6.63 -11.26 -7.00
CA SER A 72 -6.77 -10.27 -8.09
C SER A 72 -8.23 -10.03 -8.49
N ALA A 73 -9.12 -11.02 -8.36
CA ALA A 73 -10.55 -10.86 -8.60
C ALA A 73 -11.21 -9.93 -7.57
N SER A 74 -10.85 -10.05 -6.29
CA SER A 74 -11.34 -9.15 -5.23
C SER A 74 -10.85 -7.73 -5.45
N ALA A 75 -9.57 -7.55 -5.80
CA ALA A 75 -9.00 -6.25 -6.10
C ALA A 75 -9.68 -5.56 -7.30
N PHE A 76 -10.06 -6.34 -8.32
CA PHE A 76 -10.84 -5.83 -9.45
C PHE A 76 -12.23 -5.35 -9.01
N ALA A 77 -12.94 -6.14 -8.20
CA ALA A 77 -14.25 -5.79 -7.69
C ALA A 77 -14.20 -4.52 -6.82
N GLU A 78 -13.23 -4.42 -5.91
CA GLU A 78 -13.02 -3.23 -5.07
C GLU A 78 -12.73 -1.98 -5.89
N SER A 79 -11.83 -2.08 -6.87
CA SER A 79 -11.50 -0.96 -7.74
C SER A 79 -12.68 -0.50 -8.58
N THR A 80 -13.51 -1.43 -9.06
CA THR A 80 -14.73 -1.13 -9.81
C THR A 80 -15.76 -0.43 -8.93
N LEU A 81 -16.01 -0.94 -7.71
CA LEU A 81 -16.92 -0.32 -6.74
C LEU A 81 -16.45 1.08 -6.34
N ALA A 82 -15.15 1.27 -6.14
CA ALA A 82 -14.58 2.57 -5.83
C ALA A 82 -14.81 3.59 -6.96
N GLN A 83 -14.81 3.17 -8.22
CA GLN A 83 -15.10 4.03 -9.35
C GLN A 83 -16.60 4.34 -9.53
N ILE A 84 -17.47 3.33 -9.29
CA ILE A 84 -18.93 3.50 -9.42
C ILE A 84 -19.46 4.45 -8.34
N TYR A 85 -19.02 4.31 -7.11
CA TYR A 85 -19.51 5.08 -5.95
C TYR A 85 -18.65 6.29 -5.59
N LYS A 86 -17.76 6.73 -6.47
CA LYS A 86 -16.98 7.95 -6.26
C LYS A 86 -17.88 9.19 -6.24
N THR A 87 -17.57 10.13 -5.36
CA THR A 87 -18.27 11.42 -5.26
C THR A 87 -17.37 12.55 -5.71
N LYS A 88 -17.96 13.56 -6.34
CA LYS A 88 -17.25 14.81 -6.67
C LYS A 88 -17.03 15.63 -5.40
N ASP A 89 -15.82 16.16 -5.26
CA ASP A 89 -15.48 17.16 -4.25
C ASP A 89 -14.84 18.39 -4.91
N VAL A 90 -14.63 19.45 -4.16
CA VAL A 90 -14.06 20.73 -4.66
C VAL A 90 -12.67 20.53 -5.28
N LEU A 91 -11.86 19.63 -4.74
CA LEU A 91 -10.49 19.34 -5.19
C LEU A 91 -10.38 18.15 -6.16
N GLY A 92 -11.49 17.50 -6.52
CA GLY A 92 -11.48 16.33 -7.40
C GLY A 92 -12.50 15.27 -7.04
N PHE A 93 -12.13 14.00 -7.16
CA PHE A 93 -13.01 12.88 -6.85
C PHE A 93 -12.55 12.17 -5.59
N LYS A 94 -13.50 11.84 -4.70
CA LYS A 94 -13.29 11.01 -3.53
C LYS A 94 -14.00 9.67 -3.71
N GLY A 95 -13.33 8.58 -3.40
CA GLY A 95 -13.86 7.22 -3.50
C GLY A 95 -13.15 6.30 -2.52
N GLY A 96 -13.52 5.03 -2.55
CA GLY A 96 -12.92 3.98 -1.74
C GLY A 96 -13.95 3.24 -0.89
N PRO A 97 -13.49 2.32 0.00
CA PRO A 97 -14.38 1.44 0.75
C PRO A 97 -15.44 2.16 1.58
N ALA A 98 -15.08 3.22 2.28
CA ALA A 98 -16.03 4.00 3.07
C ALA A 98 -17.18 4.58 2.21
N TYR A 99 -16.87 4.99 0.98
CA TYR A 99 -17.86 5.59 0.09
C TYR A 99 -18.80 4.56 -0.51
N TYR A 100 -18.32 3.39 -0.94
CA TYR A 100 -19.23 2.38 -1.47
C TYR A 100 -20.04 1.68 -0.36
N ILE A 101 -19.53 1.59 0.87
CA ILE A 101 -20.32 1.15 2.03
C ILE A 101 -21.45 2.16 2.32
N LYS A 102 -21.11 3.46 2.32
CA LYS A 102 -22.09 4.52 2.56
C LYS A 102 -23.15 4.60 1.47
N ASN A 103 -22.73 4.63 0.21
CA ASN A 103 -23.59 4.93 -0.93
C ASN A 103 -24.23 3.66 -1.54
N GLY A 104 -23.56 2.50 -1.43
CA GLY A 104 -24.06 1.23 -1.96
C GLY A 104 -24.91 0.46 -0.96
N LEU A 105 -24.43 0.32 0.28
CA LEU A 105 -25.16 -0.37 1.35
C LEU A 105 -26.09 0.54 2.16
N GLY A 106 -25.91 1.87 2.09
CA GLY A 106 -26.67 2.84 2.86
C GLY A 106 -26.31 2.93 4.36
N ILE A 107 -25.35 2.15 4.84
CA ILE A 107 -25.01 2.03 6.27
C ILE A 107 -23.94 3.05 6.64
N LYS A 108 -24.37 4.23 7.06
CA LYS A 108 -23.45 5.35 7.41
C LYS A 108 -22.54 5.02 8.60
N TRP A 109 -23.05 4.34 9.63
CA TRP A 109 -22.26 3.96 10.80
C TRP A 109 -21.08 3.05 10.44
N LEU A 110 -21.32 2.02 9.61
CA LEU A 110 -20.29 1.08 9.18
C LEU A 110 -19.22 1.78 8.34
N ALA A 111 -19.62 2.70 7.47
CA ALA A 111 -18.69 3.50 6.68
C ALA A 111 -17.77 4.39 7.54
N SER A 112 -18.33 5.02 8.59
CA SER A 112 -17.55 5.83 9.53
C SER A 112 -16.61 4.98 10.37
N LEU A 113 -17.08 3.84 10.88
CA LEU A 113 -16.24 2.90 11.64
C LEU A 113 -15.08 2.41 10.79
N PHE A 114 -15.35 2.01 9.55
CA PHE A 114 -14.30 1.59 8.61
C PHE A 114 -13.27 2.70 8.37
N ALA A 115 -13.72 3.94 8.16
CA ALA A 115 -12.83 5.07 7.94
C ALA A 115 -11.92 5.34 9.14
N VAL A 116 -12.44 5.28 10.37
CA VAL A 116 -11.65 5.46 11.60
C VAL A 116 -10.61 4.34 11.75
N ILE A 117 -11.02 3.09 11.59
CA ILE A 117 -10.10 1.94 11.65
C ILE A 117 -9.00 2.07 10.59
N LEU A 118 -9.36 2.49 9.37
CA LEU A 118 -8.40 2.69 8.31
C LEU A 118 -7.36 3.75 8.65
N ILE A 119 -7.79 4.90 9.20
CA ILE A 119 -6.88 5.99 9.62
C ILE A 119 -5.92 5.49 10.71
N VAL A 120 -6.44 4.81 11.73
CA VAL A 120 -5.61 4.25 12.81
C VAL A 120 -4.62 3.21 12.27
N THR A 121 -5.06 2.32 11.38
CA THR A 121 -4.20 1.29 10.78
C THR A 121 -3.07 1.90 9.95
N TYR A 122 -3.36 2.92 9.15
CA TYR A 122 -2.33 3.59 8.35
C TYR A 122 -1.39 4.43 9.22
N ALA A 123 -1.92 5.15 10.21
CA ALA A 123 -1.12 6.01 11.08
C ALA A 123 -0.14 5.22 11.96
N TYR A 124 -0.58 4.11 12.55
CA TYR A 124 0.22 3.31 13.48
C TYR A 124 0.75 2.01 12.87
N GLY A 125 -0.12 1.20 12.27
CA GLY A 125 0.25 -0.13 11.81
C GLY A 125 1.25 -0.10 10.66
N PHE A 126 0.92 0.58 9.58
CA PHE A 126 1.79 0.62 8.42
C PHE A 126 3.06 1.44 8.65
N ASN A 127 2.95 2.62 9.25
CA ASN A 127 4.11 3.46 9.53
C ASN A 127 5.02 2.81 10.57
N GLY A 128 4.46 2.21 11.62
CA GLY A 128 5.22 1.48 12.64
C GLY A 128 5.99 0.31 12.06
N LEU A 129 5.35 -0.52 11.23
CA LEU A 129 6.00 -1.65 10.57
C LEU A 129 7.12 -1.20 9.63
N GLN A 130 6.90 -0.15 8.85
CA GLN A 130 7.93 0.38 7.95
C GLN A 130 9.12 0.96 8.72
N SER A 131 8.86 1.75 9.77
CA SER A 131 9.90 2.31 10.63
C SER A 131 10.71 1.22 11.30
N TYR A 132 10.05 0.20 11.88
CA TYR A 132 10.72 -0.95 12.48
C TYR A 132 11.62 -1.69 11.49
N THR A 133 11.13 -1.98 10.29
CA THR A 133 11.90 -2.72 9.27
C THR A 133 13.08 -1.90 8.75
N MET A 134 12.91 -0.59 8.57
CA MET A 134 14.00 0.30 8.19
C MET A 134 15.08 0.34 9.27
N THR A 135 14.68 0.46 10.52
CA THR A 135 15.61 0.49 11.66
C THR A 135 16.33 -0.84 11.80
N SER A 136 15.63 -1.96 11.67
CA SER A 136 16.20 -3.32 11.75
C SER A 136 17.22 -3.60 10.63
N ALA A 137 17.14 -2.93 9.49
CA ALA A 137 18.13 -3.08 8.43
C ALA A 137 19.52 -2.61 8.86
N PHE A 138 19.61 -1.70 9.84
CA PHE A 138 20.89 -1.23 10.39
C PHE A 138 21.47 -2.17 11.45
N GLN A 139 20.68 -3.10 11.96
CA GLN A 139 21.12 -4.06 12.98
C GLN A 139 22.32 -4.89 12.51
N ILE A 140 22.31 -5.33 11.25
CA ILE A 140 23.39 -6.14 10.67
C ILE A 140 24.74 -5.41 10.74
N TYR A 141 24.76 -4.12 10.50
CA TYR A 141 25.98 -3.32 10.57
C TYR A 141 26.45 -3.09 12.00
N TYR A 142 25.51 -2.97 12.94
CA TYR A 142 25.81 -2.78 14.34
C TYR A 142 26.35 -4.05 15.00
N ASP A 143 25.70 -5.19 14.79
CA ASP A 143 26.11 -6.48 15.37
C ASP A 143 27.52 -6.90 14.89
N GLN A 144 27.92 -6.44 13.70
CA GLN A 144 29.28 -6.65 13.18
C GLN A 144 30.34 -5.79 13.88
N SER A 145 29.97 -4.62 14.42
CA SER A 145 30.92 -3.65 14.98
C SER A 145 31.00 -3.62 16.51
N ALA A 146 29.93 -3.98 17.22
CA ALA A 146 29.76 -3.69 18.65
C ALA A 146 29.90 -4.88 19.61
N GLY A 147 30.08 -6.08 19.14
CA GLY A 147 30.57 -7.28 19.87
C GLY A 147 29.80 -7.79 21.10
N ALA A 148 28.97 -7.03 21.79
CA ALA A 148 28.35 -7.51 23.04
C ALA A 148 27.04 -6.83 23.50
N THR A 149 26.66 -5.72 22.92
CA THR A 149 25.41 -5.03 23.28
C THR A 149 24.35 -5.20 22.22
N SER A 150 23.14 -5.60 22.65
CA SER A 150 22.01 -5.76 21.74
C SER A 150 21.69 -4.44 21.05
N PHE A 151 21.45 -4.45 19.74
CA PHE A 151 21.05 -3.25 18.98
C PHE A 151 19.81 -2.56 19.59
N SER A 152 18.85 -3.33 20.09
CA SER A 152 17.65 -2.83 20.74
C SER A 152 17.92 -1.98 21.99
N ASP A 153 18.99 -2.27 22.73
CA ASP A 153 19.31 -1.63 23.99
C ASP A 153 20.25 -0.43 23.82
N SER A 154 20.81 -0.24 22.63
CA SER A 154 21.80 0.81 22.34
C SER A 154 21.23 2.22 22.17
N GLY A 155 19.91 2.41 22.15
CA GLY A 155 19.29 3.68 21.83
C GLY A 155 19.41 4.13 20.36
N LEU A 156 20.21 3.44 19.54
CA LEU A 156 20.36 3.71 18.11
C LEU A 156 19.06 3.57 17.32
N PRO A 157 18.19 2.57 17.59
CA PRO A 157 16.90 2.46 16.93
C PRO A 157 16.05 3.73 17.08
N VAL A 158 16.06 4.31 18.28
CA VAL A 158 15.32 5.55 18.56
C VAL A 158 15.95 6.73 17.81
N GLY A 159 17.27 6.84 17.81
CA GLY A 159 18.00 7.88 17.07
C GLY A 159 17.72 7.85 15.58
N ILE A 160 17.80 6.68 14.95
CA ILE A 160 17.50 6.49 13.53
C ILE A 160 16.03 6.85 13.25
N GLY A 161 15.09 6.40 14.11
CA GLY A 161 13.69 6.73 13.99
C GLY A 161 13.42 8.24 14.06
N LEU A 162 14.09 8.96 14.95
CA LEU A 162 13.99 10.41 15.07
C LEU A 162 14.52 11.14 13.83
N ILE A 163 15.65 10.69 13.28
CA ILE A 163 16.23 11.26 12.06
C ILE A 163 15.29 11.07 10.88
N LEU A 164 14.75 9.87 10.71
CA LEU A 164 13.78 9.57 9.64
C LEU A 164 12.50 10.40 9.78
N THR A 165 12.01 10.57 11.01
CA THR A 165 10.82 11.39 11.28
C THR A 165 11.08 12.86 10.99
N ALA A 166 12.23 13.39 11.39
CA ALA A 166 12.62 14.76 11.10
C ALA A 166 12.76 14.99 9.59
N PHE A 167 13.39 14.06 8.87
CA PHE A 167 13.50 14.12 7.40
C PHE A 167 12.12 14.11 6.72
N ALA A 168 11.23 13.23 7.14
CA ALA A 168 9.87 13.18 6.61
C ALA A 168 9.08 14.47 6.92
N ALA A 169 9.24 15.03 8.12
CA ALA A 169 8.62 16.30 8.48
C ALA A 169 9.12 17.45 7.61
N VAL A 170 10.43 17.55 7.40
CA VAL A 170 11.03 18.56 6.50
C VAL A 170 10.47 18.42 5.09
N MET A 171 10.41 17.21 4.54
CA MET A 171 9.84 16.95 3.21
C MET A 171 8.37 17.35 3.12
N PHE A 172 7.59 17.13 4.19
CA PHE A 172 6.16 17.43 4.21
C PHE A 172 5.88 18.94 4.34
N PHE A 173 6.66 19.65 5.17
CA PHE A 173 6.46 21.08 5.42
C PHE A 173 7.27 22.00 4.50
N SER A 174 8.18 21.46 3.69
CA SER A 174 9.03 22.21 2.75
C SER A 174 8.29 22.59 1.44
N LYS A 175 7.03 23.04 1.55
CA LYS A 175 6.29 23.55 0.39
C LYS A 175 6.16 25.04 0.45
#